data_76b88fa5a7fc48e15f49d617ff0dfcf1
#
_entry.id   76b88fa5a7fc48e15f49d617ff0dfcf1
#
_cell.length_a   1.000
_cell.length_b   1.000
_cell.length_c   1.000
_cell.angle_alpha   90.00
_cell.angle_beta   90.00
_cell.angle_gamma   90.00
#
_symmetry.space_group_name_H-M   'P 1'
#
loop_
_entity.id
_entity.type
_entity.pdbx_description
1 polymer ?
#
loop_
_entity_poly.entity_id
_entity_poly.type
_entity_poly.pdbx_seq_one_letter_code
_entity_poly.pdbx_strand_id
1 'polypeptide(L)'
;LEGSAKVLVLAFGFVIAAPLIGVGVVSLSKGLKDAGEEGVIAKQRKLLSLVMTQGKINLPDAALELKSTRNEVKQLVYDLIGKQLFSGYVDWDAGMLYSEEASKLKTGKCPKCGGELTLAGKGLVKCAYCGTEVFSSQ
;
A
#
# COMPACT_ATOMS: atom_id res chain seq x y z
N LEU A 1 43.95 47.52 -4.13
CA LEU A 1 43.40 46.92 -5.36
C LEU A 1 43.19 45.41 -5.27
N GLU A 2 43.85 44.68 -4.34
CA GLU A 2 43.69 43.23 -4.18
C GLU A 2 42.40 42.79 -3.46
N GLY A 3 41.80 43.64 -2.63
CA GLY A 3 40.57 43.34 -1.90
C GLY A 3 39.33 43.26 -2.79
N SER A 4 39.25 44.15 -3.80
CA SER A 4 38.09 44.19 -4.69
C SER A 4 37.99 42.98 -5.63
N ALA A 5 39.11 42.43 -6.07
CA ALA A 5 39.14 41.22 -6.91
C ALA A 5 38.71 39.98 -6.13
N LYS A 6 39.10 39.84 -4.87
CA LYS A 6 38.69 38.70 -4.00
C LYS A 6 37.19 38.73 -3.70
N VAL A 7 36.62 39.90 -3.45
CA VAL A 7 35.17 40.06 -3.21
C VAL A 7 34.37 39.74 -4.47
N LEU A 8 34.84 40.15 -5.66
CA LEU A 8 34.21 39.87 -6.92
C LEU A 8 34.19 38.35 -7.25
N VAL A 9 35.30 37.66 -7.00
CA VAL A 9 35.39 36.19 -7.22
C VAL A 9 34.49 35.45 -6.27
N LEU A 10 34.39 35.86 -5.00
CA LEU A 10 33.48 35.22 -4.03
C LEU A 10 32.02 35.49 -4.36
N ALA A 11 31.66 36.70 -4.81
CA ALA A 11 30.30 37.02 -5.22
C ALA A 11 29.87 36.24 -6.46
N PHE A 12 30.74 36.12 -7.47
CA PHE A 12 30.47 35.32 -8.68
C PHE A 12 30.37 33.83 -8.36
N GLY A 13 31.22 33.30 -7.48
CA GLY A 13 31.16 31.91 -7.01
C GLY A 13 29.84 31.58 -6.34
N PHE A 14 29.32 32.51 -5.50
CA PHE A 14 28.05 32.31 -4.81
C PHE A 14 26.84 32.36 -5.73
N VAL A 15 26.84 33.21 -6.74
CA VAL A 15 25.75 33.31 -7.75
C VAL A 15 25.61 32.03 -8.59
N ILE A 16 26.72 31.36 -8.86
CA ILE A 16 26.72 30.09 -9.66
C ILE A 16 26.43 28.89 -8.76
N ALA A 17 26.94 28.87 -7.53
CA ALA A 17 26.78 27.74 -6.61
C ALA A 17 25.35 27.60 -6.04
N ALA A 18 24.67 28.71 -5.77
CA ALA A 18 23.33 28.71 -5.18
C ALA A 18 22.29 27.95 -6.02
N PRO A 19 22.16 28.15 -7.36
CA PRO A 19 21.20 27.40 -8.16
C PRO A 19 21.55 25.91 -8.30
N LEU A 20 22.83 25.54 -8.29
CA LEU A 20 23.24 24.15 -8.35
C LEU A 20 22.87 23.38 -7.07
N ILE A 21 23.00 24.00 -5.93
CA ILE A 21 22.59 23.42 -4.63
C ILE A 21 21.06 23.25 -4.61
N GLY A 22 20.30 24.24 -5.07
CA GLY A 22 18.84 24.19 -5.13
C GLY A 22 18.34 23.02 -6.00
N VAL A 23 18.90 22.84 -7.18
CA VAL A 23 18.54 21.72 -8.08
C VAL A 23 18.91 20.37 -7.46
N GLY A 24 20.08 20.29 -6.80
CA GLY A 24 20.53 19.07 -6.11
C GLY A 24 19.59 18.62 -5.01
N VAL A 25 19.13 19.54 -4.15
CA VAL A 25 18.22 19.24 -3.04
C VAL A 25 16.84 18.79 -3.55
N VAL A 26 16.30 19.44 -4.57
CA VAL A 26 15.01 19.08 -5.18
C VAL A 26 15.08 17.69 -5.85
N SER A 27 16.17 17.37 -6.52
CA SER A 27 16.38 16.07 -7.15
C SER A 27 16.51 14.95 -6.12
N LEU A 28 17.22 15.17 -5.02
CA LEU A 28 17.34 14.21 -3.91
C LEU A 28 15.99 13.95 -3.24
N SER A 29 15.19 15.00 -3.00
CA SER A 29 13.89 14.85 -2.35
C SER A 29 12.87 14.10 -3.22
N LYS A 30 12.92 14.25 -4.54
CA LYS A 30 12.11 13.47 -5.48
C LYS A 30 12.56 12.00 -5.51
N GLY A 31 13.85 11.74 -5.66
CA GLY A 31 14.37 10.37 -5.68
C GLY A 31 14.05 9.56 -4.42
N LEU A 32 14.02 10.19 -3.24
CA LEU A 32 13.62 9.51 -2.00
C LEU A 32 12.12 9.18 -1.94
N LYS A 33 11.25 10.02 -2.50
CA LYS A 33 9.81 9.75 -2.60
C LYS A 33 9.52 8.64 -3.59
N ASP A 34 10.13 8.68 -4.77
CA ASP A 34 9.95 7.68 -5.83
C ASP A 34 10.40 6.30 -5.34
N ALA A 35 11.53 6.20 -4.64
CA ALA A 35 12.00 4.96 -4.03
C ALA A 35 11.03 4.42 -2.96
N GLY A 36 10.36 5.30 -2.21
CA GLY A 36 9.33 4.92 -1.25
C GLY A 36 8.08 4.33 -1.92
N GLU A 37 7.60 4.95 -2.99
CA GLU A 37 6.42 4.50 -3.74
C GLU A 37 6.68 3.18 -4.47
N GLU A 38 7.83 3.01 -5.10
CA GLU A 38 8.22 1.73 -5.71
C GLU A 38 8.26 0.60 -4.69
N GLY A 39 8.74 0.86 -3.49
CA GLY A 39 8.74 -0.11 -2.39
C GLY A 39 7.33 -0.53 -1.97
N VAL A 40 6.38 0.40 -1.91
CA VAL A 40 4.98 0.11 -1.59
C VAL A 40 4.33 -0.72 -2.69
N ILE A 41 4.53 -0.37 -3.96
CA ILE A 41 3.99 -1.11 -5.11
C ILE A 41 4.55 -2.54 -5.15
N ALA A 42 5.82 -2.72 -4.89
CA ALA A 42 6.44 -4.05 -4.82
C ALA A 42 5.82 -4.92 -3.70
N LYS A 43 5.57 -4.33 -2.53
CA LYS A 43 4.89 -5.00 -1.41
C LYS A 43 3.44 -5.35 -1.76
N GLN A 44 2.70 -4.45 -2.41
CA GLN A 44 1.33 -4.70 -2.88
C GLN A 44 1.27 -5.87 -3.86
N ARG A 45 2.16 -5.91 -4.85
CA ARG A 45 2.26 -7.02 -5.80
C ARG A 45 2.58 -8.34 -5.10
N LYS A 46 3.54 -8.33 -4.18
CA LYS A 46 3.93 -9.54 -3.45
C LYS A 46 2.78 -10.05 -2.59
N LEU A 47 2.08 -9.18 -1.86
CA LEU A 47 0.91 -9.55 -1.06
C LEU A 47 -0.19 -10.16 -1.92
N LEU A 48 -0.52 -9.50 -3.04
CA LEU A 48 -1.54 -9.99 -3.98
C LEU A 48 -1.16 -11.36 -4.53
N SER A 49 0.08 -11.55 -4.97
CA SER A 49 0.59 -12.84 -5.46
C SER A 49 0.47 -13.93 -4.41
N LEU A 50 0.85 -13.66 -3.15
CA LEU A 50 0.76 -14.62 -2.05
C LEU A 50 -0.69 -15.07 -1.82
N VAL A 51 -1.62 -14.11 -1.74
CA VAL A 51 -3.05 -14.42 -1.48
C VAL A 51 -3.69 -15.16 -2.65
N MET A 52 -3.40 -14.75 -3.88
CA MET A 52 -3.96 -15.39 -5.08
C MET A 52 -3.41 -16.81 -5.29
N THR A 53 -2.14 -17.04 -4.96
CA THR A 53 -1.51 -18.35 -5.12
C THR A 53 -1.93 -19.33 -4.02
N GLN A 54 -2.02 -18.88 -2.78
CA GLN A 54 -2.31 -19.73 -1.62
C GLN A 54 -3.82 -19.81 -1.31
N GLY A 55 -4.62 -18.90 -1.87
CA GLY A 55 -6.05 -18.75 -1.58
C GLY A 55 -6.33 -18.11 -0.21
N LYS A 56 -5.45 -18.31 0.77
CA LYS A 56 -5.52 -17.72 2.10
C LYS A 56 -4.12 -17.47 2.65
N ILE A 57 -3.95 -16.42 3.44
CA ILE A 57 -2.68 -16.13 4.12
C ILE A 57 -2.96 -15.58 5.52
N ASN A 58 -2.08 -15.93 6.46
CA ASN A 58 -2.08 -15.34 7.80
C ASN A 58 -1.39 -13.96 7.73
N LEU A 59 -1.98 -12.94 8.35
CA LEU A 59 -1.44 -11.57 8.36
C LEU A 59 -0.06 -11.46 9.03
N PRO A 60 0.25 -12.14 10.15
CA PRO A 60 1.60 -12.22 10.68
C PRO A 60 2.63 -12.77 9.68
N ASP A 61 2.30 -13.85 8.96
CA ASP A 61 3.18 -14.43 7.95
C ASP A 61 3.40 -13.49 6.77
N ALA A 62 2.33 -12.83 6.32
CA ALA A 62 2.41 -11.77 5.30
C ALA A 62 3.31 -10.61 5.75
N ALA A 63 3.23 -10.21 7.02
CA ALA A 63 4.07 -9.16 7.57
C ALA A 63 5.56 -9.53 7.56
N LEU A 64 5.90 -10.76 7.89
CA LEU A 64 7.28 -11.29 7.82
C LEU A 64 7.78 -11.33 6.37
N GLU A 65 6.98 -11.87 5.47
CA GLU A 65 7.31 -11.98 4.04
C GLU A 65 7.54 -10.62 3.37
N LEU A 66 6.75 -9.62 3.77
CA LEU A 66 6.81 -8.25 3.24
C LEU A 66 7.81 -7.37 3.99
N LYS A 67 8.46 -7.88 5.04
CA LYS A 67 9.29 -7.08 5.96
C LYS A 67 8.56 -5.82 6.42
N SER A 68 7.33 -6.01 6.87
CA SER A 68 6.40 -4.92 7.23
C SER A 68 5.76 -5.21 8.57
N THR A 69 5.21 -4.19 9.21
CA THR A 69 4.41 -4.35 10.41
C THR A 69 2.99 -4.82 10.07
N ARG A 70 2.28 -5.37 11.04
CA ARG A 70 0.86 -5.75 10.89
C ARG A 70 -0.02 -4.58 10.43
N ASN A 71 0.25 -3.38 10.93
CA ASN A 71 -0.50 -2.18 10.54
C ASN A 71 -0.21 -1.76 9.09
N GLU A 72 1.04 -1.87 8.64
CA GLU A 72 1.39 -1.62 7.23
C GLU A 72 0.71 -2.62 6.31
N VAL A 73 0.70 -3.92 6.65
CA VAL A 73 -0.02 -4.93 5.86
C VAL A 73 -1.51 -4.62 5.80
N LYS A 74 -2.11 -4.18 6.91
CA LYS A 74 -3.51 -3.73 6.95
C LYS A 74 -3.77 -2.58 5.97
N GLN A 75 -2.90 -1.57 5.94
CA GLN A 75 -2.99 -0.46 4.99
C GLN A 75 -2.83 -0.93 3.54
N LEU A 76 -1.86 -1.81 3.27
CA LEU A 76 -1.67 -2.38 1.94
C LEU A 76 -2.92 -3.12 1.43
N VAL A 77 -3.61 -3.85 2.32
CA VAL A 77 -4.88 -4.52 1.98
C VAL A 77 -5.96 -3.49 1.62
N TYR A 78 -6.15 -2.45 2.44
CA TYR A 78 -7.14 -1.41 2.14
C TYR A 78 -6.81 -0.63 0.85
N ASP A 79 -5.54 -0.36 0.59
CA ASP A 79 -5.10 0.27 -0.66
C ASP A 79 -5.41 -0.60 -1.89
N LEU A 80 -5.16 -1.91 -1.80
CA LEU A 80 -5.47 -2.87 -2.87
C LEU A 80 -6.98 -2.93 -3.13
N ILE A 81 -7.79 -2.88 -2.09
CA ILE A 81 -9.25 -2.83 -2.17
C ILE A 81 -9.71 -1.52 -2.81
N GLY A 82 -9.19 -0.38 -2.34
CA GLY A 82 -9.51 0.94 -2.88
C GLY A 82 -9.16 1.08 -4.36
N LYS A 83 -8.09 0.40 -4.79
CA LYS A 83 -7.68 0.31 -6.21
C LYS A 83 -8.47 -0.76 -7.00
N GLN A 84 -9.38 -1.48 -6.38
CA GLN A 84 -10.14 -2.60 -6.97
C GLN A 84 -9.23 -3.73 -7.51
N LEU A 85 -8.06 -3.92 -6.94
CA LEU A 85 -7.09 -4.95 -7.31
C LEU A 85 -7.24 -6.24 -6.51
N PHE A 86 -8.00 -6.21 -5.42
CA PHE A 86 -8.21 -7.36 -4.55
C PHE A 86 -9.70 -7.55 -4.25
N SER A 87 -10.14 -8.80 -4.37
CA SER A 87 -11.45 -9.30 -3.95
C SER A 87 -11.29 -10.48 -3.01
N GLY A 88 -12.07 -10.51 -1.96
CA GLY A 88 -11.97 -11.55 -0.97
C GLY A 88 -12.58 -11.14 0.36
N TYR A 89 -12.14 -11.74 1.47
CA TYR A 89 -12.53 -11.29 2.78
C TYR A 89 -11.39 -11.35 3.79
N VAL A 90 -11.48 -10.51 4.81
CA VAL A 90 -10.50 -10.44 5.89
C VAL A 90 -11.18 -10.72 7.22
N ASP A 91 -10.63 -11.67 7.95
CA ASP A 91 -10.94 -11.86 9.37
C ASP A 91 -9.85 -11.22 10.20
N TRP A 92 -10.10 -10.00 10.68
CA TRP A 92 -9.13 -9.24 11.49
C TRP A 92 -8.89 -9.85 12.85
N ASP A 93 -9.88 -10.54 13.42
CA ASP A 93 -9.78 -11.20 14.73
C ASP A 93 -8.89 -12.44 14.65
N ALA A 94 -9.13 -13.27 13.65
CA ALA A 94 -8.30 -14.45 13.36
C ALA A 94 -6.98 -14.08 12.67
N GLY A 95 -6.85 -12.87 12.12
CA GLY A 95 -5.67 -12.43 11.38
C GLY A 95 -5.50 -13.17 10.05
N MET A 96 -6.58 -13.49 9.37
CA MET A 96 -6.58 -14.26 8.11
C MET A 96 -7.14 -13.43 6.95
N LEU A 97 -6.45 -13.49 5.82
CA LEU A 97 -6.87 -12.90 4.56
C LEU A 97 -7.18 -14.02 3.55
N TYR A 98 -8.33 -13.95 2.90
CA TYR A 98 -8.82 -14.96 1.96
C TYR A 98 -9.10 -14.35 0.60
N SER A 99 -8.72 -15.04 -0.48
CA SER A 99 -9.13 -14.67 -1.84
C SER A 99 -10.61 -14.93 -2.06
N GLU A 100 -11.20 -14.30 -3.08
CA GLU A 100 -12.60 -14.51 -3.47
C GLU A 100 -12.90 -15.98 -3.77
N GLU A 101 -11.98 -16.66 -4.48
CA GLU A 101 -12.12 -18.07 -4.83
C GLU A 101 -12.12 -18.97 -3.58
N ALA A 102 -11.22 -18.73 -2.64
CA ALA A 102 -11.12 -19.48 -1.39
C ALA A 102 -12.28 -19.22 -0.44
N SER A 103 -12.87 -18.03 -0.50
CA SER A 103 -13.96 -17.60 0.39
C SER A 103 -15.35 -18.02 -0.08
N LYS A 104 -15.49 -18.53 -1.30
CA LYS A 104 -16.80 -18.88 -1.93
C LYS A 104 -17.82 -17.74 -1.91
N LEU A 105 -17.36 -16.49 -2.02
CA LEU A 105 -18.20 -15.30 -1.97
C LEU A 105 -19.28 -15.23 -3.05
N LYS A 106 -19.16 -16.04 -4.11
CA LYS A 106 -20.15 -16.13 -5.21
C LYS A 106 -21.55 -16.56 -4.76
N THR A 107 -21.69 -17.07 -3.54
CA THR A 107 -22.98 -17.57 -3.02
C THR A 107 -23.82 -16.50 -2.33
N GLY A 108 -23.33 -15.27 -2.20
CA GLY A 108 -24.02 -14.20 -1.45
C GLY A 108 -24.11 -14.44 0.06
N LYS A 109 -23.35 -15.38 0.60
CA LYS A 109 -23.32 -15.71 2.03
C LYS A 109 -22.00 -15.31 2.68
N CYS A 110 -22.07 -14.89 3.94
CA CYS A 110 -20.89 -14.57 4.72
C CYS A 110 -20.03 -15.83 4.95
N PRO A 111 -18.74 -15.82 4.57
CA PRO A 111 -17.87 -16.98 4.74
C PRO A 111 -17.60 -17.34 6.21
N LYS A 112 -17.79 -16.38 7.15
CA LYS A 112 -17.55 -16.60 8.58
C LYS A 112 -18.77 -17.16 9.29
N CYS A 113 -19.97 -16.61 9.06
CA CYS A 113 -21.17 -16.99 9.82
C CYS A 113 -22.30 -17.60 8.97
N GLY A 114 -22.16 -17.62 7.64
CA GLY A 114 -23.19 -18.13 6.71
C GLY A 114 -24.41 -17.21 6.53
N GLY A 115 -24.47 -16.05 7.20
CA GLY A 115 -25.54 -15.07 7.05
C GLY A 115 -25.59 -14.48 5.65
N GLU A 116 -26.76 -14.06 5.20
CA GLU A 116 -26.94 -13.44 3.88
C GLU A 116 -26.23 -12.08 3.81
N LEU A 117 -25.47 -11.88 2.74
CA LEU A 117 -24.79 -10.61 2.45
C LEU A 117 -25.59 -9.90 1.36
N THR A 118 -26.01 -8.67 1.65
CA THR A 118 -26.55 -7.77 0.62
C THR A 118 -25.36 -7.18 -0.15
N LEU A 119 -24.88 -7.90 -1.14
CA LEU A 119 -23.80 -7.44 -2.04
C LEU A 119 -24.37 -6.41 -3.01
N ALA A 120 -24.70 -5.22 -2.53
CA ALA A 120 -25.18 -4.14 -3.35
C ALA A 120 -24.01 -3.34 -3.94
N GLY A 121 -23.31 -3.90 -4.93
CA GLY A 121 -22.28 -3.17 -5.69
C GLY A 121 -20.83 -3.55 -5.35
N LYS A 122 -19.91 -2.74 -5.89
CA LYS A 122 -18.46 -2.89 -5.72
C LYS A 122 -18.03 -2.27 -4.40
N GLY A 123 -17.14 -2.94 -3.68
CA GLY A 123 -16.46 -2.37 -2.52
C GLY A 123 -16.54 -3.20 -1.25
N LEU A 124 -16.43 -2.51 -0.12
CA LEU A 124 -16.45 -3.08 1.21
C LEU A 124 -17.89 -3.30 1.68
N VAL A 125 -18.25 -4.52 2.00
CA VAL A 125 -19.52 -4.88 2.64
C VAL A 125 -19.23 -5.46 4.03
N LYS A 126 -19.87 -4.90 5.06
CA LYS A 126 -19.78 -5.41 6.42
C LYS A 126 -20.96 -6.33 6.68
N CYS A 127 -20.69 -7.56 7.12
CA CYS A 127 -21.73 -8.50 7.48
C CYS A 127 -22.54 -7.97 8.67
N ALA A 128 -23.86 -7.89 8.51
CA ALA A 128 -24.78 -7.42 9.56
C ALA A 128 -24.81 -8.34 10.79
N TYR A 129 -24.47 -9.62 10.63
CA TYR A 129 -24.56 -10.63 11.69
C TYR A 129 -23.27 -10.75 12.50
N CYS A 130 -22.10 -10.78 11.86
CA CYS A 130 -20.82 -11.03 12.55
C CYS A 130 -19.80 -9.91 12.41
N GLY A 131 -20.13 -8.84 11.67
CA GLY A 131 -19.24 -7.69 11.49
C GLY A 131 -18.04 -7.93 10.57
N THR A 132 -17.88 -9.12 9.98
CA THR A 132 -16.78 -9.43 9.04
C THR A 132 -16.85 -8.55 7.81
N GLU A 133 -15.71 -8.04 7.40
CA GLU A 133 -15.57 -7.21 6.21
C GLU A 133 -15.32 -8.09 4.98
N VAL A 134 -16.15 -7.94 3.97
CA VAL A 134 -16.13 -8.68 2.71
C VAL A 134 -15.92 -7.70 1.57
N PHE A 135 -15.06 -8.05 0.62
CA PHE A 135 -14.68 -7.19 -0.49
C PHE A 135 -15.10 -7.85 -1.81
N SER A 136 -15.84 -7.12 -2.61
CA SER A 136 -16.27 -7.56 -3.95
C SER A 136 -15.81 -6.58 -5.02
N SER A 137 -15.26 -7.12 -6.10
CA SER A 137 -14.78 -6.35 -7.27
C SER A 137 -15.72 -6.42 -8.48
N GLN A 138 -16.94 -6.97 -8.31
CA GLN A 138 -17.88 -7.09 -9.44
C GLN A 138 -18.28 -5.75 -10.06
#